data_dc05b550578d7ac3521771cd55e5c22d
#
_entry.id   dc05b550578d7ac3521771cd55e5c22d
#
_cell.length_a   1.000
_cell.length_b   1.000
_cell.length_c   1.000
_cell.angle_alpha   90.00
_cell.angle_beta   90.00
_cell.angle_gamma   90.00
#
_symmetry.space_group_name_H-M   'P 1'
#
loop_
_entity.id
_entity.type
_entity.pdbx_description
1 polymer ?
#
loop_
_entity_poly.entity_id
_entity_poly.type
_entity_poly.pdbx_seq_one_letter_code
_entity_poly.pdbx_strand_id
1 'polypeptide(L)'
;MPRPSEAPDGFSHAYADVNGVRLHYVIGGSGPVAVLLHGWPFTWIEWRALMPLLAEQGFTVIAPDLRGSGDSAVPAGHWTKRDEAEDLHRLLHHLGHRRAFVVGTDVGTMTAHAWAQTYPEDVTRLVLGEAFLPGYGLEEHMNPATGGSWHFGFHAQSELAAMLTRDKEESYLSGFWSMMSRGGITGADRAELLRAYTAPDAMRGGFEHYATLVEDGRTARAGKPVRMPVLVLNGEFGLPQQVLLDGARRAASDVRADTVPDAAHTFAADNPHGTAGRLTHFFTTEPVA
;
A
#
# COMPACT_ATOMS: atom_id res chain seq x y z
N MET A 1 -3.52 3.00 -24.84
CA MET A 1 -2.82 3.58 -23.68
C MET A 1 -1.32 3.54 -23.94
N PRO A 2 -0.52 4.54 -23.51
CA PRO A 2 0.93 4.44 -23.54
C PRO A 2 1.36 3.22 -22.70
N ARG A 3 2.48 2.60 -23.07
CA ARG A 3 3.00 1.44 -22.33
C ARG A 3 3.45 1.86 -20.93
N PRO A 4 3.31 0.98 -19.89
CA PRO A 4 3.92 1.23 -18.59
C PRO A 4 5.44 1.39 -18.73
N SER A 5 6.05 2.10 -17.78
CA SER A 5 7.51 2.21 -17.72
C SER A 5 8.14 0.82 -17.51
N GLU A 6 9.39 0.66 -17.93
CA GLU A 6 10.10 -0.61 -17.78
C GLU A 6 10.23 -1.03 -16.32
N ALA A 7 10.00 -2.31 -16.06
CA ALA A 7 10.27 -2.92 -14.78
C ALA A 7 11.79 -2.96 -14.52
N PRO A 8 12.25 -3.02 -13.26
CA PRO A 8 13.66 -3.23 -12.95
C PRO A 8 14.20 -4.52 -13.57
N ASP A 9 15.51 -4.58 -13.78
CA ASP A 9 16.19 -5.78 -14.29
C ASP A 9 15.82 -7.02 -13.45
N GLY A 10 15.51 -8.12 -14.11
CA GLY A 10 15.06 -9.36 -13.46
C GLY A 10 13.59 -9.36 -13.04
N PHE A 11 12.83 -8.30 -13.36
CA PHE A 11 11.39 -8.20 -13.10
C PHE A 11 10.60 -8.11 -14.40
N SER A 12 9.34 -8.48 -14.33
CA SER A 12 8.41 -8.40 -15.46
C SER A 12 7.03 -7.94 -15.03
N HIS A 13 6.36 -7.22 -15.93
CA HIS A 13 4.95 -6.90 -15.83
C HIS A 13 4.10 -8.12 -16.15
N ALA A 14 3.06 -8.35 -15.38
CA ALA A 14 2.08 -9.40 -15.64
C ALA A 14 0.67 -8.95 -15.20
N TYR A 15 -0.32 -9.74 -15.61
CA TYR A 15 -1.73 -9.49 -15.28
C TYR A 15 -2.39 -10.79 -14.84
N ALA A 16 -3.34 -10.67 -13.90
CA ALA A 16 -4.17 -11.80 -13.50
C ALA A 16 -5.64 -11.33 -13.40
N ASP A 17 -6.55 -12.16 -13.91
CA ASP A 17 -7.98 -11.96 -13.73
C ASP A 17 -8.40 -12.72 -12.47
N VAL A 18 -8.58 -11.99 -11.37
CA VAL A 18 -8.91 -12.53 -10.05
C VAL A 18 -10.08 -11.75 -9.45
N ASN A 19 -10.96 -12.42 -8.71
CA ASN A 19 -12.10 -11.78 -8.03
C ASN A 19 -12.94 -10.84 -8.92
N GLY A 20 -13.03 -11.11 -10.22
CA GLY A 20 -13.75 -10.26 -11.18
C GLY A 20 -13.02 -8.97 -11.56
N VAL A 21 -11.77 -8.82 -11.16
CA VAL A 21 -10.92 -7.67 -11.49
C VAL A 21 -9.65 -8.14 -12.18
N ARG A 22 -9.23 -7.43 -13.23
CA ARG A 22 -7.92 -7.63 -13.83
C ARG A 22 -6.90 -6.80 -13.07
N LEU A 23 -6.02 -7.46 -12.34
CA LEU A 23 -4.90 -6.85 -11.64
C LEU A 23 -3.63 -6.87 -12.49
N HIS A 24 -2.96 -5.73 -12.53
CA HIS A 24 -1.58 -5.62 -12.96
C HIS A 24 -0.65 -5.84 -11.78
N TYR A 25 0.50 -6.45 -12.00
CA TYR A 25 1.56 -6.58 -11.01
C TYR A 25 2.93 -6.68 -11.66
N VAL A 26 3.96 -6.32 -10.90
CA VAL A 26 5.36 -6.52 -11.28
C VAL A 26 5.95 -7.58 -10.37
N ILE A 27 6.62 -8.58 -10.96
CA ILE A 27 7.14 -9.74 -10.24
C ILE A 27 8.58 -10.05 -10.68
N GLY A 28 9.43 -10.44 -9.71
CA GLY A 28 10.80 -10.89 -9.96
C GLY A 28 11.44 -11.48 -8.71
N GLY A 29 12.71 -11.92 -8.86
CA GLY A 29 13.44 -12.59 -7.79
C GLY A 29 13.07 -14.07 -7.61
N SER A 30 13.57 -14.68 -6.54
CA SER A 30 13.32 -16.10 -6.21
C SER A 30 13.41 -16.33 -4.70
N GLY A 31 12.64 -17.28 -4.17
CA GLY A 31 12.61 -17.65 -2.74
C GLY A 31 11.27 -17.31 -2.08
N PRO A 32 11.23 -17.10 -0.75
CA PRO A 32 10.02 -16.72 -0.04
C PRO A 32 9.39 -15.45 -0.60
N VAL A 33 8.06 -15.41 -0.64
CA VAL A 33 7.32 -14.31 -1.28
C VAL A 33 7.20 -13.10 -0.36
N ALA A 34 7.49 -11.92 -0.89
CA ALA A 34 7.16 -10.62 -0.33
C ALA A 34 6.18 -9.88 -1.27
N VAL A 35 4.99 -9.53 -0.77
CA VAL A 35 3.99 -8.73 -1.48
C VAL A 35 4.03 -7.31 -0.96
N LEU A 36 4.18 -6.33 -1.87
CA LEU A 36 4.37 -4.92 -1.56
C LEU A 36 3.16 -4.12 -2.08
N LEU A 37 2.36 -3.56 -1.16
CA LEU A 37 1.11 -2.87 -1.45
C LEU A 37 1.31 -1.35 -1.32
N HIS A 38 1.21 -0.66 -2.45
CA HIS A 38 1.43 0.77 -2.55
C HIS A 38 0.34 1.60 -1.88
N GLY A 39 0.68 2.86 -1.59
CA GLY A 39 -0.24 3.88 -1.13
C GLY A 39 -0.88 4.70 -2.25
N TRP A 40 -1.70 5.67 -1.89
CA TRP A 40 -2.20 6.69 -2.80
C TRP A 40 -1.37 7.98 -2.63
N PRO A 41 -0.98 8.70 -3.68
CA PRO A 41 -1.26 8.47 -5.10
C PRO A 41 -0.07 7.79 -5.82
N PHE A 42 0.16 6.55 -5.49
CA PHE A 42 1.23 5.74 -6.05
C PHE A 42 0.68 4.51 -6.79
N THR A 43 1.58 3.70 -7.32
CA THR A 43 1.38 2.42 -7.97
C THR A 43 2.55 1.51 -7.55
N TRP A 44 2.78 0.38 -8.18
CA TRP A 44 3.97 -0.43 -7.99
C TRP A 44 5.29 0.38 -8.04
N ILE A 45 5.27 1.56 -8.68
CA ILE A 45 6.41 2.49 -8.78
C ILE A 45 7.00 2.87 -7.42
N GLU A 46 6.17 2.97 -6.38
CA GLU A 46 6.64 3.26 -5.01
C GLU A 46 7.74 2.30 -4.56
N TRP A 47 7.68 1.07 -5.06
CA TRP A 47 8.56 -0.03 -4.70
C TRP A 47 9.72 -0.26 -5.66
N ARG A 48 9.76 0.45 -6.81
CA ARG A 48 10.71 0.22 -7.90
C ARG A 48 12.16 0.09 -7.42
N ALA A 49 12.61 1.02 -6.57
CA ALA A 49 13.98 1.03 -6.08
C ALA A 49 14.26 -0.05 -5.01
N LEU A 50 13.23 -0.46 -4.27
CA LEU A 50 13.34 -1.47 -3.21
C LEU A 50 13.31 -2.91 -3.77
N MET A 51 12.56 -3.16 -4.82
CA MET A 51 12.31 -4.50 -5.37
C MET A 51 13.59 -5.28 -5.71
N PRO A 52 14.58 -4.70 -6.44
CA PRO A 52 15.84 -5.41 -6.72
C PRO A 52 16.61 -5.77 -5.45
N LEU A 53 16.63 -4.88 -4.46
CA LEU A 53 17.33 -5.09 -3.20
C LEU A 53 16.76 -6.27 -2.41
N LEU A 54 15.44 -6.44 -2.40
CA LEU A 54 14.81 -7.61 -1.76
C LEU A 54 15.05 -8.89 -2.58
N ALA A 55 15.05 -8.81 -3.91
CA ALA A 55 15.37 -9.95 -4.76
C ALA A 55 16.83 -10.43 -4.55
N GLU A 56 17.78 -9.51 -4.39
CA GLU A 56 19.18 -9.81 -4.05
C GLU A 56 19.31 -10.47 -2.67
N GLN A 57 18.39 -10.21 -1.75
CA GLN A 57 18.30 -10.88 -0.44
C GLN A 57 17.59 -12.24 -0.50
N GLY A 58 17.22 -12.71 -1.70
CA GLY A 58 16.64 -14.05 -1.91
C GLY A 58 15.12 -14.09 -1.71
N PHE A 59 14.41 -13.03 -2.00
CA PHE A 59 12.95 -13.01 -2.00
C PHE A 59 12.38 -13.02 -3.42
N THR A 60 11.24 -13.69 -3.60
CA THR A 60 10.33 -13.40 -4.71
C THR A 60 9.53 -12.17 -4.32
N VAL A 61 9.59 -11.11 -5.12
CA VAL A 61 8.89 -9.85 -4.84
C VAL A 61 7.75 -9.67 -5.83
N ILE A 62 6.56 -9.38 -5.29
CA ILE A 62 5.35 -9.10 -6.06
C ILE A 62 4.84 -7.72 -5.64
N ALA A 63 4.77 -6.78 -6.58
CA ALA A 63 4.22 -5.45 -6.36
C ALA A 63 2.99 -5.27 -7.26
N PRO A 64 1.78 -5.58 -6.77
CA PRO A 64 0.55 -5.34 -7.52
C PRO A 64 0.19 -3.86 -7.51
N ASP A 65 -0.43 -3.41 -8.61
CA ASP A 65 -1.29 -2.25 -8.56
C ASP A 65 -2.63 -2.69 -7.94
N LEU A 66 -3.06 -2.03 -6.87
CA LEU A 66 -4.35 -2.32 -6.25
C LEU A 66 -5.48 -2.03 -7.26
N ARG A 67 -6.65 -2.69 -7.10
CA ARG A 67 -7.82 -2.37 -7.93
C ARG A 67 -8.05 -0.86 -7.97
N GLY A 68 -8.37 -0.32 -9.12
CA GLY A 68 -8.58 1.14 -9.28
C GLY A 68 -7.32 1.97 -9.42
N SER A 69 -6.12 1.37 -9.35
CA SER A 69 -4.83 2.07 -9.43
C SER A 69 -3.97 1.51 -10.56
N GLY A 70 -3.06 2.35 -11.06
CA GLY A 70 -2.05 1.94 -12.02
C GLY A 70 -2.63 1.37 -13.31
N ASP A 71 -2.13 0.21 -13.70
CA ASP A 71 -2.60 -0.54 -14.87
C ASP A 71 -3.61 -1.65 -14.50
N SER A 72 -4.06 -1.70 -13.23
CA SER A 72 -5.19 -2.53 -12.80
C SER A 72 -6.53 -1.93 -13.24
N ALA A 73 -7.53 -2.78 -13.42
CA ALA A 73 -8.86 -2.34 -13.78
C ALA A 73 -9.50 -1.48 -12.68
N VAL A 74 -10.32 -0.52 -13.09
CA VAL A 74 -11.15 0.30 -12.21
C VAL A 74 -12.56 -0.28 -12.20
N PRO A 75 -12.97 -1.03 -11.15
CA PRO A 75 -14.33 -1.56 -11.07
C PRO A 75 -15.38 -0.45 -10.95
N ALA A 76 -16.61 -0.76 -11.34
CA ALA A 76 -17.74 0.11 -11.08
C ALA A 76 -18.19 0.02 -9.61
N GLY A 77 -18.73 1.12 -9.08
CA GLY A 77 -19.23 1.21 -7.71
C GLY A 77 -18.12 1.28 -6.66
N HIS A 78 -18.52 1.15 -5.40
CA HIS A 78 -17.62 1.17 -4.27
C HIS A 78 -17.11 -0.24 -3.94
N TRP A 79 -15.93 -0.31 -3.32
CA TRP A 79 -15.37 -1.53 -2.77
C TRP A 79 -14.75 -1.27 -1.40
N THR A 80 -14.68 -2.32 -0.61
CA THR A 80 -14.13 -2.31 0.74
C THR A 80 -12.67 -2.80 0.74
N LYS A 81 -11.96 -2.59 1.84
CA LYS A 81 -10.63 -3.20 2.05
C LYS A 81 -10.68 -4.73 2.09
N ARG A 82 -11.85 -5.32 2.37
CA ARG A 82 -12.04 -6.78 2.23
C ARG A 82 -12.09 -7.24 0.79
N ASP A 83 -12.68 -6.45 -0.11
CA ASP A 83 -12.67 -6.78 -1.53
C ASP A 83 -11.24 -6.73 -2.10
N GLU A 84 -10.44 -5.75 -1.66
CA GLU A 84 -9.01 -5.68 -2.00
C GLU A 84 -8.22 -6.85 -1.39
N ALA A 85 -8.52 -7.24 -0.17
CA ALA A 85 -7.92 -8.42 0.48
C ALA A 85 -8.24 -9.72 -0.27
N GLU A 86 -9.47 -9.89 -0.74
CA GLU A 86 -9.89 -11.03 -1.58
C GLU A 86 -9.11 -11.07 -2.90
N ASP A 87 -8.87 -9.91 -3.53
CA ASP A 87 -8.05 -9.84 -4.75
C ASP A 87 -6.65 -10.38 -4.51
N LEU A 88 -6.02 -9.94 -3.42
CA LEU A 88 -4.65 -10.30 -3.08
C LEU A 88 -4.54 -11.78 -2.65
N HIS A 89 -5.52 -12.27 -1.90
CA HIS A 89 -5.65 -13.70 -1.59
C HIS A 89 -5.67 -14.52 -2.88
N ARG A 90 -6.55 -14.18 -3.80
CA ARG A 90 -6.68 -14.90 -5.08
C ARG A 90 -5.46 -14.73 -5.97
N LEU A 91 -4.83 -13.55 -5.99
CA LEU A 91 -3.60 -13.32 -6.75
C LEU A 91 -2.47 -14.21 -6.22
N LEU A 92 -2.26 -14.25 -4.90
CA LEU A 92 -1.24 -15.07 -4.26
C LEU A 92 -1.40 -16.55 -4.65
N HIS A 93 -2.63 -17.08 -4.55
CA HIS A 93 -2.94 -18.46 -4.87
C HIS A 93 -2.89 -18.75 -6.40
N HIS A 94 -3.30 -17.80 -7.24
CA HIS A 94 -3.17 -17.87 -8.70
C HIS A 94 -1.71 -18.04 -9.13
N LEU A 95 -0.79 -17.38 -8.41
CA LEU A 95 0.65 -17.47 -8.64
C LEU A 95 1.30 -18.74 -8.05
N GLY A 96 0.50 -19.63 -7.45
CA GLY A 96 0.97 -20.90 -6.88
C GLY A 96 1.59 -20.78 -5.49
N HIS A 97 1.47 -19.62 -4.85
CA HIS A 97 1.97 -19.39 -3.49
C HIS A 97 0.86 -19.55 -2.45
N ARG A 98 1.24 -19.94 -1.24
CA ARG A 98 0.29 -20.13 -0.13
C ARG A 98 0.47 -19.12 0.99
N ARG A 99 1.66 -18.52 1.09
CA ARG A 99 2.00 -17.59 2.17
C ARG A 99 2.97 -16.53 1.65
N ALA A 100 2.87 -15.33 2.22
CA ALA A 100 3.75 -14.23 1.91
C ALA A 100 4.11 -13.41 3.16
N PHE A 101 5.21 -12.69 3.09
CA PHE A 101 5.44 -11.49 3.86
C PHE A 101 4.64 -10.36 3.18
N VAL A 102 3.89 -9.60 3.93
CA VAL A 102 3.06 -8.54 3.37
C VAL A 102 3.50 -7.19 3.90
N VAL A 103 3.78 -6.26 3.01
CA VAL A 103 4.15 -4.88 3.33
C VAL A 103 3.12 -3.95 2.70
N GLY A 104 2.56 -3.06 3.48
CA GLY A 104 1.68 -2.00 2.98
C GLY A 104 2.16 -0.62 3.41
N THR A 105 1.87 0.37 2.58
CA THR A 105 2.03 1.80 2.89
C THR A 105 0.72 2.53 2.64
N ASP A 106 0.40 3.56 3.43
CA ASP A 106 -0.80 4.38 3.26
C ASP A 106 -2.09 3.53 3.11
N VAL A 107 -2.89 3.69 2.05
CA VAL A 107 -4.08 2.85 1.80
C VAL A 107 -3.72 1.36 1.64
N GLY A 108 -2.52 1.04 1.14
CA GLY A 108 -2.01 -0.32 1.07
C GLY A 108 -1.80 -0.96 2.44
N THR A 109 -1.49 -0.18 3.47
CA THR A 109 -1.47 -0.64 4.87
C THR A 109 -2.85 -1.07 5.35
N MET A 110 -3.88 -0.32 4.99
CA MET A 110 -5.25 -0.64 5.37
C MET A 110 -5.70 -1.94 4.71
N THR A 111 -5.34 -2.13 3.44
CA THR A 111 -5.57 -3.35 2.67
C THR A 111 -4.78 -4.55 3.23
N ALA A 112 -3.49 -4.35 3.57
CA ALA A 112 -2.64 -5.37 4.19
C ALA A 112 -3.22 -5.87 5.52
N HIS A 113 -3.72 -4.95 6.36
CA HIS A 113 -4.38 -5.30 7.61
C HIS A 113 -5.67 -6.10 7.36
N ALA A 114 -6.52 -5.66 6.43
CA ALA A 114 -7.74 -6.37 6.07
C ALA A 114 -7.46 -7.77 5.52
N TRP A 115 -6.39 -7.94 4.72
CA TRP A 115 -5.94 -9.23 4.21
C TRP A 115 -5.49 -10.14 5.35
N ALA A 116 -4.60 -9.66 6.23
CA ALA A 116 -4.13 -10.42 7.38
C ALA A 116 -5.24 -10.82 8.36
N GLN A 117 -6.29 -10.00 8.49
CA GLN A 117 -7.43 -10.28 9.33
C GLN A 117 -8.40 -11.29 8.70
N THR A 118 -8.59 -11.22 7.37
CA THR A 118 -9.55 -12.06 6.64
C THR A 118 -8.96 -13.43 6.28
N TYR A 119 -7.67 -13.46 5.88
CA TYR A 119 -6.93 -14.65 5.44
C TYR A 119 -5.60 -14.78 6.22
N PRO A 120 -5.65 -14.99 7.53
CA PRO A 120 -4.46 -15.03 8.38
C PRO A 120 -3.45 -16.13 8.00
N GLU A 121 -3.89 -17.18 7.33
CA GLU A 121 -3.05 -18.26 6.81
C GLU A 121 -2.14 -17.82 5.66
N ASP A 122 -2.50 -16.78 4.90
CA ASP A 122 -1.70 -16.27 3.81
C ASP A 122 -0.51 -15.44 4.30
N VAL A 123 -0.63 -14.80 5.46
CA VAL A 123 0.32 -13.79 5.92
C VAL A 123 1.28 -14.37 6.96
N THR A 124 2.55 -14.47 6.59
CA THR A 124 3.59 -14.95 7.50
C THR A 124 4.01 -13.87 8.50
N ARG A 125 4.21 -12.64 8.01
CA ARG A 125 4.51 -11.45 8.79
C ARG A 125 3.90 -10.24 8.07
N LEU A 126 3.52 -9.23 8.84
CA LEU A 126 2.82 -8.06 8.34
C LEU A 126 3.61 -6.79 8.66
N VAL A 127 3.83 -5.94 7.67
CA VAL A 127 4.40 -4.60 7.86
C VAL A 127 3.32 -3.56 7.56
N LEU A 128 3.08 -2.69 8.54
CA LEU A 128 2.11 -1.60 8.47
C LEU A 128 2.88 -0.28 8.42
N GLY A 129 2.91 0.35 7.24
CA GLY A 129 3.67 1.57 6.98
C GLY A 129 2.78 2.78 6.79
N GLU A 130 3.15 3.91 7.43
CA GLU A 130 2.66 5.25 7.09
C GLU A 130 1.14 5.40 6.98
N ALA A 131 0.37 4.73 7.85
CA ALA A 131 -1.08 4.89 7.88
C ALA A 131 -1.68 4.67 9.25
N PHE A 132 -2.72 5.44 9.55
CA PHE A 132 -3.65 5.11 10.62
C PHE A 132 -4.59 4.00 10.15
N LEU A 133 -4.87 3.05 11.01
CA LEU A 133 -5.74 1.92 10.65
C LEU A 133 -7.23 2.28 10.84
N PRO A 134 -8.08 1.96 9.85
CA PRO A 134 -9.53 2.02 10.02
C PRO A 134 -9.97 1.21 11.25
N GLY A 135 -10.76 1.83 12.10
CA GLY A 135 -11.22 1.21 13.35
C GLY A 135 -10.29 1.34 14.54
N TYR A 136 -9.04 1.72 14.31
CA TYR A 136 -8.01 1.76 15.35
C TYR A 136 -7.29 3.11 15.43
N GLY A 137 -7.98 4.20 15.03
CA GLY A 137 -7.50 5.57 15.18
C GLY A 137 -7.62 6.43 13.92
N LEU A 138 -7.85 5.86 12.74
CA LEU A 138 -8.00 6.63 11.51
C LEU A 138 -9.11 7.68 11.63
N GLU A 139 -10.24 7.32 12.23
CA GLU A 139 -11.43 8.19 12.30
C GLU A 139 -11.16 9.51 13.01
N GLU A 140 -10.21 9.53 13.95
CA GLU A 140 -9.79 10.74 14.67
C GLU A 140 -9.02 11.70 13.74
N HIS A 141 -8.37 11.17 12.69
CA HIS A 141 -7.57 11.93 11.72
C HIS A 141 -8.33 12.28 10.43
N MET A 142 -9.59 11.88 10.32
CA MET A 142 -10.41 12.17 9.13
C MET A 142 -11.16 13.51 9.22
N ASN A 143 -11.19 14.16 10.39
CA ASN A 143 -11.95 15.38 10.61
C ASN A 143 -11.03 16.61 10.63
N PRO A 144 -11.04 17.46 9.58
CA PRO A 144 -10.20 18.66 9.54
C PRO A 144 -10.56 19.69 10.63
N ALA A 145 -11.78 19.70 11.14
CA ALA A 145 -12.18 20.62 12.20
C ALA A 145 -11.50 20.33 13.56
N THR A 146 -10.96 19.13 13.72
CA THR A 146 -10.23 18.68 14.93
C THR A 146 -8.75 18.44 14.68
N GLY A 147 -8.19 18.97 13.58
CA GLY A 147 -6.78 18.83 13.21
C GLY A 147 -6.46 17.63 12.31
N GLY A 148 -7.47 16.93 11.84
CA GLY A 148 -7.32 15.85 10.84
C GLY A 148 -7.14 16.39 9.43
N SER A 149 -6.93 15.48 8.48
CA SER A 149 -6.66 15.79 7.09
C SER A 149 -7.94 15.91 6.26
N TRP A 150 -8.04 16.98 5.49
CA TRP A 150 -9.21 17.30 4.65
C TRP A 150 -9.44 16.30 3.52
N HIS A 151 -8.37 15.69 3.01
CA HIS A 151 -8.42 14.84 1.82
C HIS A 151 -9.27 13.57 2.03
N PHE A 152 -9.35 13.02 3.24
CA PHE A 152 -10.20 11.86 3.52
C PHE A 152 -11.65 12.09 3.14
N GLY A 153 -12.23 13.23 3.57
CA GLY A 153 -13.61 13.58 3.25
C GLY A 153 -13.83 13.94 1.78
N PHE A 154 -12.83 14.56 1.13
CA PHE A 154 -12.89 14.91 -0.28
C PHE A 154 -12.77 13.66 -1.16
N HIS A 155 -11.77 12.80 -0.91
CA HIS A 155 -11.57 11.57 -1.70
C HIS A 155 -12.72 10.58 -1.51
N ALA A 156 -13.33 10.52 -0.32
CA ALA A 156 -14.49 9.65 -0.08
C ALA A 156 -15.69 9.96 -1.00
N GLN A 157 -15.72 11.15 -1.63
CA GLN A 157 -16.68 11.54 -2.66
C GLN A 157 -16.06 11.29 -4.04
N SER A 158 -15.68 10.07 -4.36
CA SER A 158 -14.79 9.70 -5.47
C SER A 158 -15.20 10.27 -6.83
N GLU A 159 -16.48 10.20 -7.18
CA GLU A 159 -17.04 10.76 -8.42
C GLU A 159 -16.92 12.30 -8.47
N LEU A 160 -17.28 12.97 -7.37
CA LEU A 160 -17.17 14.42 -7.25
C LEU A 160 -15.72 14.87 -7.27
N ALA A 161 -14.86 14.18 -6.53
CA ALA A 161 -13.42 14.48 -6.46
C ALA A 161 -12.78 14.32 -7.86
N ALA A 162 -13.08 13.23 -8.57
CA ALA A 162 -12.58 12.99 -9.92
C ALA A 162 -13.09 14.07 -10.91
N MET A 163 -14.36 14.48 -10.81
CA MET A 163 -14.91 15.56 -11.62
C MET A 163 -14.20 16.90 -11.38
N LEU A 164 -13.90 17.23 -10.11
CA LEU A 164 -13.28 18.50 -9.74
C LEU A 164 -11.78 18.56 -10.04
N THR A 165 -11.11 17.41 -10.09
CA THR A 165 -9.68 17.29 -10.40
C THR A 165 -9.39 17.06 -11.88
N ARG A 166 -10.41 16.86 -12.71
CA ARG A 166 -10.27 16.66 -14.15
C ARG A 166 -9.51 17.81 -14.80
N ASP A 167 -8.57 17.48 -15.68
CA ASP A 167 -7.63 18.39 -16.34
C ASP A 167 -6.70 19.14 -15.39
N LYS A 168 -6.59 18.68 -14.13
CA LYS A 168 -5.72 19.24 -13.09
C LYS A 168 -4.93 18.16 -12.36
N GLU A 169 -4.92 16.93 -12.88
CA GLU A 169 -4.34 15.75 -12.24
C GLU A 169 -2.88 16.03 -11.83
N GLU A 170 -2.07 16.55 -12.75
CA GLU A 170 -0.65 16.84 -12.47
C GLU A 170 -0.47 17.83 -11.30
N SER A 171 -1.19 18.93 -11.31
CA SER A 171 -1.07 19.95 -10.25
C SER A 171 -1.60 19.43 -8.92
N TYR A 172 -2.64 18.63 -8.93
CA TYR A 172 -3.24 18.03 -7.74
C TYR A 172 -2.30 16.99 -7.12
N LEU A 173 -1.83 16.03 -7.92
CA LEU A 173 -0.97 14.94 -7.48
C LEU A 173 0.44 15.43 -7.07
N SER A 174 0.99 16.42 -7.77
CA SER A 174 2.30 17.01 -7.44
C SER A 174 2.35 17.61 -6.05
N GLY A 175 1.22 18.14 -5.54
CA GLY A 175 1.10 18.61 -4.17
C GLY A 175 1.33 17.49 -3.16
N PHE A 176 0.71 16.34 -3.37
CA PHE A 176 0.88 15.16 -2.52
C PHE A 176 2.29 14.59 -2.63
N TRP A 177 2.80 14.35 -3.84
CA TRP A 177 4.16 13.80 -4.02
C TRP A 177 5.24 14.66 -3.38
N SER A 178 5.08 15.99 -3.44
CA SER A 178 6.05 16.91 -2.83
C SER A 178 5.99 16.93 -1.32
N MET A 179 4.82 16.65 -0.73
CA MET A 179 4.62 16.57 0.71
C MET A 179 5.07 15.21 1.28
N MET A 180 4.90 14.13 0.50
CA MET A 180 5.07 12.76 0.96
C MET A 180 6.49 12.22 0.80
N SER A 181 7.31 12.78 -0.12
CA SER A 181 8.64 12.27 -0.46
C SER A 181 9.75 13.28 -0.18
N ARG A 182 10.89 12.81 0.26
CA ARG A 182 12.14 13.58 0.39
C ARG A 182 13.04 13.53 -0.86
N GLY A 183 12.47 13.17 -2.00
CA GLY A 183 13.14 13.13 -3.29
C GLY A 183 13.37 11.74 -3.84
N GLY A 184 12.93 10.69 -3.15
CA GLY A 184 13.00 9.31 -3.64
C GLY A 184 12.13 9.05 -4.87
N ILE A 185 11.07 9.85 -5.05
CA ILE A 185 10.23 9.79 -6.25
C ILE A 185 10.84 10.68 -7.32
N THR A 186 11.49 10.08 -8.32
CA THR A 186 12.22 10.77 -9.39
C THR A 186 11.30 11.45 -10.40
N GLY A 187 11.86 12.26 -11.30
CA GLY A 187 11.09 12.84 -12.41
C GLY A 187 10.50 11.77 -13.35
N ALA A 188 11.23 10.67 -13.59
CA ALA A 188 10.73 9.55 -14.39
C ALA A 188 9.57 8.81 -13.70
N ASP A 189 9.67 8.61 -12.38
CA ASP A 189 8.59 8.00 -11.59
C ASP A 189 7.33 8.87 -11.59
N ARG A 190 7.48 10.19 -11.42
CA ARG A 190 6.36 11.15 -11.51
C ARG A 190 5.68 11.13 -12.89
N ALA A 191 6.46 11.04 -13.97
CA ALA A 191 5.91 10.95 -15.32
C ALA A 191 5.09 9.66 -15.51
N GLU A 192 5.57 8.54 -14.96
CA GLU A 192 4.83 7.27 -14.99
C GLU A 192 3.58 7.29 -14.11
N LEU A 193 3.68 7.82 -12.90
CA LEU A 193 2.52 8.02 -12.03
C LEU A 193 1.47 8.91 -12.70
N LEU A 194 1.89 10.01 -13.33
CA LEU A 194 0.98 10.88 -14.05
C LEU A 194 0.33 10.16 -15.24
N ARG A 195 1.09 9.35 -16.01
CA ARG A 195 0.53 8.49 -17.07
C ARG A 195 -0.59 7.61 -16.52
N ALA A 196 -0.35 6.96 -15.38
CA ALA A 196 -1.32 6.07 -14.76
C ALA A 196 -2.57 6.81 -14.30
N TYR A 197 -2.42 7.93 -13.61
CA TYR A 197 -3.54 8.70 -13.04
C TYR A 197 -4.30 9.57 -14.06
N THR A 198 -3.75 9.82 -15.25
CA THR A 198 -4.49 10.49 -16.36
C THR A 198 -5.22 9.50 -17.28
N ALA A 199 -5.13 8.20 -17.01
CA ALA A 199 -5.94 7.19 -17.70
C ALA A 199 -7.43 7.35 -17.36
N PRO A 200 -8.34 6.90 -18.24
CA PRO A 200 -9.78 6.97 -17.97
C PRO A 200 -10.14 6.34 -16.63
N ASP A 201 -10.94 7.02 -15.84
CA ASP A 201 -11.41 6.63 -14.50
C ASP A 201 -10.33 6.46 -13.42
N ALA A 202 -9.04 6.65 -13.72
CA ALA A 202 -7.96 6.38 -12.78
C ALA A 202 -8.01 7.25 -11.53
N MET A 203 -8.34 8.55 -11.65
CA MET A 203 -8.53 9.42 -10.47
C MET A 203 -9.68 8.95 -9.61
N ARG A 204 -10.81 8.57 -10.23
CA ARG A 204 -11.95 7.98 -9.50
C ARG A 204 -11.53 6.70 -8.79
N GLY A 205 -10.85 5.81 -9.49
CA GLY A 205 -10.32 4.57 -8.91
C GLY A 205 -9.42 4.81 -7.71
N GLY A 206 -8.47 5.74 -7.82
CA GLY A 206 -7.60 6.12 -6.71
C GLY A 206 -8.36 6.71 -5.52
N PHE A 207 -9.42 7.49 -5.76
CA PHE A 207 -10.24 8.05 -4.69
C PHE A 207 -11.17 7.02 -4.04
N GLU A 208 -11.57 5.96 -4.75
CA GLU A 208 -12.39 4.88 -4.18
C GLU A 208 -11.73 4.17 -2.99
N HIS A 209 -10.41 4.17 -2.87
CA HIS A 209 -9.72 3.65 -1.70
C HIS A 209 -10.13 4.32 -0.38
N TYR A 210 -10.77 5.49 -0.46
CA TYR A 210 -11.22 6.30 0.69
C TYR A 210 -12.73 6.19 0.95
N ALA A 211 -13.51 5.70 -0.02
CA ALA A 211 -14.97 5.77 0.00
C ALA A 211 -15.61 4.97 1.17
N THR A 212 -14.98 3.87 1.56
CA THR A 212 -15.54 2.92 2.53
C THR A 212 -14.81 2.89 3.87
N LEU A 213 -13.84 3.78 4.14
CA LEU A 213 -12.96 3.72 5.31
C LEU A 213 -13.70 3.66 6.65
N VAL A 214 -14.85 4.31 6.79
CA VAL A 214 -15.67 4.24 8.00
C VAL A 214 -16.32 2.87 8.18
N GLU A 215 -16.78 2.25 7.09
CA GLU A 215 -17.32 0.88 7.07
C GLU A 215 -16.21 -0.13 7.33
N ASP A 216 -15.06 0.04 6.69
CA ASP A 216 -13.86 -0.78 6.91
C ASP A 216 -13.44 -0.74 8.38
N GLY A 217 -13.50 0.43 9.03
CA GLY A 217 -13.22 0.56 10.45
C GLY A 217 -14.21 -0.21 11.34
N ARG A 218 -15.50 -0.21 11.02
CA ARG A 218 -16.50 -1.01 11.73
C ARG A 218 -16.23 -2.50 11.55
N THR A 219 -15.93 -2.90 10.34
CA THR A 219 -15.61 -4.28 9.96
C THR A 219 -14.34 -4.78 10.66
N ALA A 220 -13.28 -3.97 10.68
CA ALA A 220 -12.02 -4.29 11.34
C ALA A 220 -12.19 -4.48 12.85
N ARG A 221 -12.96 -3.61 13.52
CA ARG A 221 -13.26 -3.75 14.97
C ARG A 221 -14.09 -4.97 15.31
N ALA A 222 -14.97 -5.41 14.40
CA ALA A 222 -15.76 -6.61 14.59
C ALA A 222 -14.96 -7.90 14.35
N GLY A 223 -13.83 -7.81 13.66
CA GLY A 223 -12.93 -8.92 13.40
C GLY A 223 -12.06 -9.30 14.60
N LYS A 224 -11.26 -10.37 14.43
CA LYS A 224 -10.28 -10.78 15.45
C LYS A 224 -8.97 -10.00 15.24
N PRO A 225 -8.23 -9.67 16.31
CA PRO A 225 -6.88 -9.15 16.17
C PRO A 225 -5.98 -10.09 15.36
N VAL A 226 -5.10 -9.54 14.53
CA VAL A 226 -4.13 -10.33 13.79
C VAL A 226 -3.10 -10.93 14.75
N ARG A 227 -2.61 -12.15 14.45
CA ARG A 227 -1.76 -12.93 15.35
C ARG A 227 -0.34 -13.13 14.85
N MET A 228 -0.09 -12.95 13.54
CA MET A 228 1.25 -12.99 13.01
C MET A 228 2.05 -11.79 13.54
N PRO A 229 3.39 -11.88 13.58
CA PRO A 229 4.23 -10.75 13.95
C PRO A 229 3.97 -9.54 13.04
N VAL A 230 3.81 -8.35 13.65
CA VAL A 230 3.56 -7.08 12.99
C VAL A 230 4.72 -6.12 13.24
N LEU A 231 5.20 -5.48 12.19
CA LEU A 231 6.12 -4.35 12.25
C LEU A 231 5.39 -3.07 11.81
N VAL A 232 5.36 -2.08 12.69
CA VAL A 232 5.03 -0.70 12.32
C VAL A 232 6.30 -0.06 11.79
N LEU A 233 6.31 0.34 10.52
CA LEU A 233 7.46 0.95 9.88
C LEU A 233 7.09 2.32 9.31
N ASN A 234 7.80 3.36 9.73
CA ASN A 234 7.60 4.72 9.24
C ASN A 234 8.93 5.37 8.85
N GLY A 235 8.87 6.41 8.03
CA GLY A 235 10.00 7.29 7.79
C GLY A 235 10.25 8.20 9.00
N GLU A 236 11.50 8.61 9.20
CA GLU A 236 11.89 9.55 10.27
C GLU A 236 11.09 10.87 10.20
N PHE A 237 10.74 11.28 8.99
CA PHE A 237 9.97 12.50 8.71
C PHE A 237 8.54 12.20 8.23
N GLY A 238 8.06 10.96 8.46
CA GLY A 238 6.71 10.52 8.13
C GLY A 238 5.69 10.78 9.25
N LEU A 239 4.68 9.92 9.32
CA LEU A 239 3.67 10.00 10.36
C LEU A 239 4.26 9.67 11.74
N PRO A 240 3.70 10.21 12.84
CA PRO A 240 4.21 10.00 14.19
C PRO A 240 4.17 8.52 14.59
N GLN A 241 5.34 7.87 14.74
CA GLN A 241 5.47 6.45 15.03
C GLN A 241 4.62 6.00 16.23
N GLN A 242 4.61 6.77 17.33
CA GLN A 242 3.88 6.37 18.53
C GLN A 242 2.37 6.24 18.27
N VAL A 243 1.80 7.13 17.46
CA VAL A 243 0.37 7.09 17.12
C VAL A 243 0.05 5.86 16.26
N LEU A 244 0.92 5.56 15.27
CA LEU A 244 0.78 4.37 14.43
C LEU A 244 0.90 3.08 15.29
N LEU A 245 1.87 3.05 16.19
CA LEU A 245 2.12 1.92 17.08
C LEU A 245 0.93 1.67 18.03
N ASP A 246 0.34 2.71 18.59
CA ASP A 246 -0.82 2.61 19.48
C ASP A 246 -2.06 2.08 18.74
N GLY A 247 -2.26 2.48 17.48
CA GLY A 247 -3.28 1.92 16.60
C GLY A 247 -3.04 0.43 16.32
N ALA A 248 -1.83 0.08 15.91
CA ALA A 248 -1.45 -1.29 15.59
C ALA A 248 -1.57 -2.23 16.81
N ARG A 249 -1.22 -1.79 18.03
CA ARG A 249 -1.35 -2.57 19.27
C ARG A 249 -2.81 -2.89 19.64
N ARG A 250 -3.76 -2.09 19.17
CA ARG A 250 -5.20 -2.39 19.31
C ARG A 250 -5.68 -3.42 18.28
N ALA A 251 -4.97 -3.51 17.14
CA ALA A 251 -5.32 -4.37 16.01
C ALA A 251 -4.59 -5.72 15.99
N ALA A 252 -3.47 -5.84 16.72
CA ALA A 252 -2.59 -7.01 16.66
C ALA A 252 -1.99 -7.37 18.03
N SER A 253 -1.60 -8.64 18.21
CA SER A 253 -1.09 -9.15 19.50
C SER A 253 0.43 -9.09 19.64
N ASP A 254 1.20 -9.17 18.54
CA ASP A 254 2.67 -9.09 18.52
C ASP A 254 3.09 -7.93 17.61
N VAL A 255 3.40 -6.78 18.20
CA VAL A 255 3.68 -5.53 17.46
C VAL A 255 5.03 -4.96 17.87
N ARG A 256 5.89 -4.76 16.88
CA ARG A 256 7.17 -4.04 16.99
C ARG A 256 7.10 -2.77 16.15
N ALA A 257 8.03 -1.85 16.37
CA ALA A 257 8.17 -0.65 15.57
C ALA A 257 9.63 -0.41 15.20
N ASP A 258 9.85 0.15 14.02
CA ASP A 258 11.15 0.64 13.57
C ASP A 258 10.96 1.87 12.68
N THR A 259 12.01 2.65 12.45
CA THR A 259 11.99 3.88 11.67
C THR A 259 13.07 3.84 10.60
N VAL A 260 12.69 4.21 9.37
CA VAL A 260 13.65 4.36 8.25
C VAL A 260 14.25 5.77 8.34
N PRO A 261 15.58 5.90 8.54
CA PRO A 261 16.23 7.19 8.63
C PRO A 261 16.20 7.91 7.28
N ASP A 262 16.29 9.24 7.30
CA ASP A 262 16.33 10.11 6.12
C ASP A 262 15.14 9.92 5.13
N ALA A 263 14.03 9.39 5.59
CA ALA A 263 12.85 9.09 4.80
C ALA A 263 11.60 9.76 5.36
N ALA A 264 10.65 10.07 4.49
CA ALA A 264 9.33 10.56 4.84
C ALA A 264 8.28 9.46 4.59
N HIS A 265 7.08 9.84 4.18
CA HIS A 265 5.97 8.91 3.95
C HIS A 265 6.30 7.83 2.89
N THR A 266 7.06 8.17 1.84
CA THR A 266 7.54 7.23 0.82
C THR A 266 8.87 6.58 1.21
N PHE A 267 8.95 6.01 2.40
CA PHE A 267 10.22 5.52 2.98
C PHE A 267 10.96 4.53 2.06
N ALA A 268 10.24 3.72 1.29
CA ALA A 268 10.83 2.74 0.38
C ALA A 268 11.53 3.39 -0.82
N ALA A 269 11.01 4.52 -1.31
CA ALA A 269 11.62 5.28 -2.38
C ALA A 269 12.70 6.24 -1.86
N ASP A 270 12.47 6.86 -0.70
CA ASP A 270 13.41 7.84 -0.13
C ASP A 270 14.70 7.17 0.38
N ASN A 271 14.60 6.00 1.03
CA ASN A 271 15.75 5.22 1.50
C ASN A 271 15.55 3.72 1.26
N PRO A 272 15.70 3.25 0.01
CA PRO A 272 15.46 1.85 -0.34
C PRO A 272 16.41 0.87 0.38
N HIS A 273 17.69 1.21 0.58
CA HIS A 273 18.64 0.36 1.28
C HIS A 273 18.33 0.23 2.77
N GLY A 274 18.01 1.35 3.43
CA GLY A 274 17.59 1.37 4.83
C GLY A 274 16.30 0.58 5.05
N THR A 275 15.38 0.66 4.09
CA THR A 275 14.12 -0.09 4.09
C THR A 275 14.37 -1.59 3.88
N ALA A 276 15.16 -1.97 2.86
CA ALA A 276 15.49 -3.37 2.57
C ALA A 276 16.11 -4.08 3.77
N GLY A 277 17.06 -3.42 4.44
CA GLY A 277 17.71 -3.97 5.64
C GLY A 277 16.72 -4.30 6.78
N ARG A 278 15.78 -3.37 7.04
CA ARG A 278 14.75 -3.54 8.08
C ARG A 278 13.75 -4.63 7.74
N LEU A 279 13.28 -4.64 6.51
CA LEU A 279 12.35 -5.67 6.03
C LEU A 279 13.01 -7.05 6.07
N THR A 280 14.22 -7.20 5.55
CA THR A 280 14.96 -8.47 5.56
C THR A 280 15.19 -8.95 6.99
N HIS A 281 15.64 -8.08 7.89
CA HIS A 281 15.79 -8.40 9.30
C HIS A 281 14.47 -8.88 9.90
N PHE A 282 13.37 -8.14 9.70
CA PHE A 282 12.07 -8.52 10.23
C PHE A 282 11.57 -9.84 9.63
N PHE A 283 11.78 -10.11 8.34
CA PHE A 283 11.32 -11.33 7.69
C PHE A 283 12.08 -12.58 8.12
N THR A 284 13.35 -12.45 8.50
CA THR A 284 14.25 -13.59 8.81
C THR A 284 14.46 -13.83 10.30
N THR A 285 14.20 -12.84 11.17
CA THR A 285 14.36 -12.99 12.62
C THR A 285 13.30 -13.94 13.19
N GLU A 286 13.69 -14.92 13.99
CA GLU A 286 12.74 -15.82 14.66
C GLU A 286 11.77 -15.02 15.56
N PRO A 287 10.49 -15.44 15.66
CA PRO A 287 9.57 -14.87 16.64
C PRO A 287 10.18 -15.00 18.04
N VAL A 288 10.06 -13.97 18.87
CA VAL A 288 10.40 -14.09 20.29
C VAL A 288 9.39 -15.06 20.90
N ALA A 289 9.89 -16.17 21.45
CA ALA A 289 9.10 -17.24 22.06
C ALA A 289 8.29 -16.74 23.28
#